data_e91afcdbb529ff07f3c6f3670ab93f20
#
_entry.id   e91afcdbb529ff07f3c6f3670ab93f20
#
_cell.length_a   1.000
_cell.length_b   1.000
_cell.length_c   1.000
_cell.angle_alpha   90.00
_cell.angle_beta   90.00
_cell.angle_gamma   90.00
#
_symmetry.space_group_name_H-M   'P 1'
#
loop_
_entity.id
_entity.type
_entity.pdbx_description
1 polymer ?
#
loop_
_entity_poly.entity_id
_entity_poly.type
_entity_poly.pdbx_seq_one_letter_code
_entity_poly.pdbx_strand_id
1 'polypeptide(L)'
;FAQYRDELIISTKAGYDMWPGPYGSGGSRKYLLASLDQSLQRMGLDYVDIFYSHRVDENTPMEETASALAHAVQSGKALYVGISSYSPERTQKMAELLREWKIPLLIHQPSYNLLNRWVDSSGLLDTLEANGMGCIAFTPLAQGLLTGKYLNGIPEGSRMQREGKKVRGLTENI
;
A
#
# COMPACT_ATOMS: atom_id res chain seq x y z
N PHE A 1 -0.84 -19.11 14.06
CA PHE A 1 0.15 -18.03 14.27
C PHE A 1 0.14 -17.45 15.71
N ALA A 2 -0.91 -17.70 16.53
CA ALA A 2 -1.06 -17.05 17.84
C ALA A 2 0.20 -17.14 18.73
N GLN A 3 0.83 -18.31 18.77
CA GLN A 3 2.05 -18.54 19.59
C GLN A 3 3.31 -17.79 19.12
N TYR A 4 3.27 -17.19 17.90
CA TYR A 4 4.39 -16.43 17.35
C TYR A 4 3.98 -14.99 16.97
N ARG A 5 2.81 -14.54 17.45
CA ARG A 5 2.25 -13.23 17.03
C ARG A 5 3.23 -12.09 17.25
N ASP A 6 3.92 -12.10 18.36
CA ASP A 6 4.82 -11.01 18.76
C ASP A 6 6.16 -11.00 17.97
N GLU A 7 6.46 -12.09 17.26
CA GLU A 7 7.63 -12.19 16.36
C GLU A 7 7.27 -11.91 14.88
N LEU A 8 5.99 -11.70 14.57
CA LEU A 8 5.51 -11.49 13.21
C LEU A 8 5.16 -10.02 12.96
N ILE A 9 5.57 -9.50 11.81
CA ILE A 9 5.08 -8.22 11.29
C ILE A 9 3.91 -8.50 10.35
N ILE A 10 2.70 -8.26 10.83
CA ILE A 10 1.46 -8.46 10.07
C ILE A 10 0.93 -7.10 9.63
N SER A 11 0.62 -6.96 8.34
CA SER A 11 0.10 -5.72 7.78
C SER A 11 -1.18 -5.92 6.99
N THR A 12 -2.01 -4.89 6.94
CA THR A 12 -3.19 -4.82 6.07
C THR A 12 -3.32 -3.45 5.43
N LYS A 13 -4.13 -3.36 4.38
CA LYS A 13 -4.33 -2.13 3.60
C LYS A 13 -5.81 -1.87 3.36
N ALA A 14 -6.19 -0.60 3.24
CA ALA A 14 -7.51 -0.19 2.78
C ALA A 14 -7.40 0.92 1.72
N GLY A 15 -8.29 0.90 0.71
CA GLY A 15 -8.26 1.89 -0.40
C GLY A 15 -8.98 1.43 -1.67
N TYR A 16 -9.14 0.12 -1.86
CA TYR A 16 -9.88 -0.47 -2.99
C TYR A 16 -11.23 -1.00 -2.55
N ASP A 17 -12.07 -1.36 -3.54
CA ASP A 17 -13.44 -1.82 -3.32
C ASP A 17 -13.47 -3.08 -2.43
N MET A 18 -14.18 -3.00 -1.33
CA MET A 18 -14.32 -4.07 -0.35
C MET A 18 -15.75 -4.56 -0.21
N TRP A 19 -16.74 -3.67 -0.39
CA TRP A 19 -18.17 -3.98 -0.37
C TRP A 19 -18.96 -3.00 -1.24
N PRO A 20 -20.17 -3.36 -1.70
CA PRO A 20 -21.04 -2.46 -2.45
C PRO A 20 -21.49 -1.25 -1.60
N GLY A 21 -21.60 -0.09 -2.24
CA GLY A 21 -22.13 1.13 -1.63
C GLY A 21 -21.13 2.28 -1.57
N PRO A 22 -21.58 3.47 -1.18
CA PRO A 22 -20.79 4.70 -1.30
C PRO A 22 -19.58 4.77 -0.34
N TYR A 23 -19.55 3.90 0.67
CA TYR A 23 -18.46 3.82 1.64
C TYR A 23 -17.70 2.49 1.56
N GLY A 24 -17.75 1.81 0.42
CA GLY A 24 -17.09 0.52 0.22
C GLY A 24 -15.67 0.61 -0.33
N SER A 25 -15.16 1.83 -0.60
CA SER A 25 -13.82 2.08 -1.14
C SER A 25 -13.32 3.47 -0.76
N GLY A 26 -12.10 3.82 -1.19
CA GLY A 26 -11.54 5.15 -1.09
C GLY A 26 -10.70 5.40 0.15
N GLY A 27 -10.60 6.68 0.55
CA GLY A 27 -9.73 7.13 1.64
C GLY A 27 -10.49 7.72 2.83
N SER A 28 -11.82 7.68 2.83
CA SER A 28 -12.61 8.28 3.91
C SER A 28 -12.34 7.61 5.26
N ARG A 29 -12.43 8.40 6.32
CA ARG A 29 -12.26 7.90 7.70
C ARG A 29 -13.20 6.74 8.00
N LYS A 30 -14.46 6.85 7.58
CA LYS A 30 -15.46 5.79 7.78
C LYS A 30 -15.04 4.48 7.12
N TYR A 31 -14.62 4.55 5.86
CA TYR A 31 -14.18 3.38 5.11
C TYR A 31 -12.91 2.76 5.67
N LEU A 32 -11.87 3.57 5.94
CA LEU A 32 -10.59 3.07 6.41
C LEU A 32 -10.72 2.33 7.74
N LEU A 33 -11.44 2.89 8.71
CA LEU A 33 -11.63 2.28 10.01
C LEU A 33 -12.49 1.02 9.94
N ALA A 34 -13.59 1.05 9.18
CA ALA A 34 -14.43 -0.14 8.97
C ALA A 34 -13.66 -1.27 8.25
N SER A 35 -12.81 -0.93 7.27
CA SER A 35 -11.98 -1.91 6.56
C SER A 35 -10.90 -2.51 7.46
N LEU A 36 -10.30 -1.71 8.35
CA LEU A 36 -9.37 -2.21 9.35
C LEU A 36 -10.05 -3.20 10.30
N ASP A 37 -11.22 -2.82 10.85
CA ASP A 37 -11.99 -3.68 11.78
C ASP A 37 -12.36 -5.02 11.12
N GLN A 38 -12.85 -4.99 9.89
CA GLN A 38 -13.14 -6.22 9.13
C GLN A 38 -11.88 -7.05 8.86
N SER A 39 -10.73 -6.42 8.62
CA SER A 39 -9.46 -7.13 8.41
C SER A 39 -9.00 -7.82 9.70
N LEU A 40 -9.04 -7.13 10.83
CA LEU A 40 -8.73 -7.70 12.14
C LEU A 40 -9.63 -8.88 12.48
N GLN A 41 -10.94 -8.72 12.25
CA GLN A 41 -11.93 -9.76 12.50
C GLN A 41 -11.68 -11.02 11.63
N ARG A 42 -11.40 -10.85 10.32
CA ARG A 42 -11.08 -11.97 9.41
C ARG A 42 -9.79 -12.68 9.79
N MET A 43 -8.81 -11.97 10.31
CA MET A 43 -7.52 -12.52 10.73
C MET A 43 -7.55 -13.09 12.15
N GLY A 44 -8.58 -12.78 12.94
CA GLY A 44 -8.64 -13.15 14.36
C GLY A 44 -7.57 -12.44 15.19
N LEU A 45 -7.30 -11.16 14.89
CA LEU A 45 -6.27 -10.36 15.53
C LEU A 45 -6.88 -9.13 16.20
N ASP A 46 -6.28 -8.71 17.32
CA ASP A 46 -6.64 -7.47 18.01
C ASP A 46 -6.00 -6.24 17.36
N TYR A 47 -4.82 -6.41 16.73
CA TYR A 47 -4.08 -5.35 16.06
C TYR A 47 -3.24 -5.89 14.87
N VAL A 48 -2.85 -4.98 13.99
CA VAL A 48 -1.81 -5.20 12.98
C VAL A 48 -0.57 -4.37 13.30
N ASP A 49 0.58 -4.81 12.82
CA ASP A 49 1.82 -4.03 13.01
C ASP A 49 1.79 -2.80 12.12
N ILE A 50 1.36 -2.93 10.85
CA ILE A 50 1.30 -1.79 9.93
C ILE A 50 -0.05 -1.74 9.22
N PHE A 51 -0.73 -0.60 9.33
CA PHE A 51 -1.93 -0.29 8.55
C PHE A 51 -1.62 0.69 7.45
N TYR A 52 -1.95 0.35 6.19
CA TYR A 52 -1.65 1.19 5.02
C TYR A 52 -2.89 1.87 4.44
N SER A 53 -2.75 3.15 4.07
CA SER A 53 -3.55 3.71 2.99
C SER A 53 -3.03 3.17 1.66
N HIS A 54 -3.84 2.36 0.98
CA HIS A 54 -3.44 1.56 -0.17
C HIS A 54 -3.19 2.38 -1.45
N ARG A 55 -3.88 3.51 -1.56
CA ARG A 55 -3.76 4.47 -2.66
C ARG A 55 -4.31 5.82 -2.24
N VAL A 56 -3.96 6.84 -3.01
CA VAL A 56 -4.61 8.16 -2.90
C VAL A 56 -6.08 8.05 -3.31
N ASP A 57 -6.95 8.73 -2.59
CA ASP A 57 -8.33 8.99 -2.98
C ASP A 57 -8.49 10.48 -3.28
N GLU A 58 -8.73 10.82 -4.54
CA GLU A 58 -8.88 12.20 -5.00
C GLU A 58 -10.18 12.87 -4.49
N ASN A 59 -11.14 12.07 -4.05
CA ASN A 59 -12.44 12.55 -3.57
C ASN A 59 -12.48 12.75 -2.06
N THR A 60 -11.43 12.37 -1.34
CA THR A 60 -11.32 12.52 0.12
C THR A 60 -10.19 13.48 0.47
N PRO A 61 -10.44 14.50 1.28
CA PRO A 61 -9.36 15.34 1.82
C PRO A 61 -8.29 14.49 2.50
N MET A 62 -7.02 14.79 2.23
CA MET A 62 -5.90 14.01 2.76
C MET A 62 -5.85 14.07 4.30
N GLU A 63 -6.32 15.15 4.88
CA GLU A 63 -6.48 15.36 6.31
C GLU A 63 -7.42 14.31 6.94
N GLU A 64 -8.50 13.94 6.26
CA GLU A 64 -9.44 12.91 6.71
C GLU A 64 -8.77 11.53 6.70
N THR A 65 -8.08 11.19 5.62
CA THR A 65 -7.28 9.95 5.51
C THR A 65 -6.21 9.90 6.62
N ALA A 66 -5.47 10.99 6.82
CA ALA A 66 -4.46 11.09 7.87
C ALA A 66 -5.07 10.89 9.26
N SER A 67 -6.24 11.51 9.53
CA SER A 67 -6.94 11.36 10.80
C SER A 67 -7.40 9.93 11.06
N ALA A 68 -7.75 9.18 10.02
CA ALA A 68 -8.10 7.76 10.14
C ALA A 68 -6.88 6.90 10.50
N LEU A 69 -5.76 7.14 9.82
CA LEU A 69 -4.49 6.46 10.11
C LEU A 69 -4.01 6.75 11.52
N ALA A 70 -4.06 8.02 11.93
CA ALA A 70 -3.71 8.42 13.30
C ALA A 70 -4.59 7.72 14.33
N HIS A 71 -5.91 7.67 14.09
CA HIS A 71 -6.84 6.99 15.00
C HIS A 71 -6.57 5.48 15.10
N ALA A 72 -6.19 4.82 14.00
CA ALA A 72 -5.84 3.41 14.02
C ALA A 72 -4.70 3.10 15.01
N VAL A 73 -3.69 3.98 15.05
CA VAL A 73 -2.59 3.86 16.02
C VAL A 73 -3.04 4.21 17.43
N GLN A 74 -3.71 5.35 17.62
CA GLN A 74 -4.16 5.82 18.94
C GLN A 74 -5.14 4.86 19.61
N SER A 75 -5.95 4.13 18.83
CA SER A 75 -6.88 3.11 19.34
C SER A 75 -6.23 1.74 19.57
N GLY A 76 -4.93 1.60 19.30
CA GLY A 76 -4.20 0.34 19.47
C GLY A 76 -4.50 -0.73 18.43
N LYS A 77 -5.21 -0.38 17.33
CA LYS A 77 -5.53 -1.32 16.24
C LYS A 77 -4.41 -1.47 15.22
N ALA A 78 -3.44 -0.55 15.22
CA ALA A 78 -2.20 -0.64 14.46
C ALA A 78 -1.05 -0.09 15.31
N LEU A 79 0.16 -0.64 15.17
CA LEU A 79 1.34 -0.09 15.83
C LEU A 79 1.93 1.05 15.01
N TYR A 80 1.91 0.93 13.70
CA TYR A 80 2.47 1.87 12.73
C TYR A 80 1.52 2.07 11.55
N VAL A 81 1.77 3.13 10.80
CA VAL A 81 1.06 3.41 9.56
C VAL A 81 2.01 3.53 8.37
N GLY A 82 1.49 3.17 7.21
CA GLY A 82 2.18 3.27 5.93
C GLY A 82 1.25 3.80 4.83
N ILE A 83 1.85 4.09 3.70
CA ILE A 83 1.15 4.48 2.48
C ILE A 83 1.64 3.67 1.28
N SER A 84 0.86 3.65 0.20
CA SER A 84 1.23 2.97 -1.02
C SER A 84 0.82 3.80 -2.24
N SER A 85 1.71 3.86 -3.24
CA SER A 85 1.44 4.52 -4.52
C SER A 85 1.10 6.02 -4.43
N TYR A 86 1.68 6.72 -3.47
CA TYR A 86 1.62 8.18 -3.34
C TYR A 86 2.76 8.84 -4.12
N SER A 87 2.52 10.02 -4.71
CA SER A 87 3.61 10.84 -5.26
C SER A 87 4.52 11.38 -4.16
N PRO A 88 5.74 11.87 -4.49
CA PRO A 88 6.62 12.51 -3.50
C PRO A 88 5.93 13.63 -2.72
N GLU A 89 5.22 14.53 -3.41
CA GLU A 89 4.52 15.67 -2.80
C GLU A 89 3.43 15.21 -1.82
N ARG A 90 2.66 14.19 -2.21
CA ARG A 90 1.60 13.62 -1.38
C ARG A 90 2.17 12.81 -0.21
N THR A 91 3.31 12.16 -0.41
CA THR A 91 4.04 11.49 0.66
C THR A 91 4.52 12.50 1.70
N GLN A 92 5.13 13.58 1.26
CA GLN A 92 5.56 14.68 2.12
C GLN A 92 4.39 15.26 2.91
N LYS A 93 3.28 15.59 2.22
CA LYS A 93 2.08 16.13 2.86
C LYS A 93 1.48 15.19 3.90
N MET A 94 1.41 13.88 3.60
CA MET A 94 0.91 12.88 4.55
C MET A 94 1.81 12.77 5.79
N ALA A 95 3.13 12.81 5.60
CA ALA A 95 4.09 12.79 6.70
C ALA A 95 3.93 14.01 7.61
N GLU A 96 3.72 15.20 7.02
CA GLU A 96 3.46 16.44 7.77
C GLU A 96 2.16 16.35 8.58
N LEU A 97 1.07 15.92 7.96
CA LEU A 97 -0.22 15.74 8.63
C LEU A 97 -0.14 14.78 9.81
N LEU A 98 0.48 13.62 9.63
CA LEU A 98 0.61 12.62 10.70
C LEU A 98 1.53 13.11 11.85
N ARG A 99 2.52 13.94 11.52
CA ARG A 99 3.41 14.54 12.53
C ARG A 99 2.65 15.45 13.50
N GLU A 100 1.56 16.09 13.08
CA GLU A 100 0.69 16.88 13.97
C GLU A 100 0.11 16.02 15.11
N TRP A 101 -0.17 14.74 14.84
CA TRP A 101 -0.59 13.77 15.86
C TRP A 101 0.57 13.03 16.54
N LYS A 102 1.82 13.42 16.26
CA LYS A 102 3.04 12.75 16.75
C LYS A 102 3.12 11.28 16.33
N ILE A 103 2.58 10.96 15.17
CA ILE A 103 2.62 9.63 14.58
C ILE A 103 3.56 9.66 13.37
N PRO A 104 4.69 8.96 13.40
CA PRO A 104 5.57 8.88 12.25
C PRO A 104 4.94 8.05 11.14
N LEU A 105 5.04 8.53 9.91
CA LEU A 105 4.75 7.73 8.72
C LEU A 105 5.94 6.80 8.50
N LEU A 106 5.73 5.49 8.75
CA LEU A 106 6.84 4.54 8.84
C LEU A 106 7.41 4.14 7.48
N ILE A 107 6.54 3.89 6.50
CA ILE A 107 6.93 3.16 5.29
C ILE A 107 6.04 3.49 4.10
N HIS A 108 6.64 3.54 2.91
CA HIS A 108 5.94 3.66 1.63
C HIS A 108 6.09 2.38 0.81
N GLN A 109 4.99 1.90 0.22
CA GLN A 109 5.00 0.75 -0.67
C GLN A 109 4.71 1.15 -2.13
N PRO A 110 5.72 1.41 -2.97
CA PRO A 110 5.57 1.71 -4.39
C PRO A 110 5.69 0.48 -5.27
N SER A 111 5.14 0.55 -6.50
CA SER A 111 5.56 -0.33 -7.59
C SER A 111 6.96 0.07 -8.04
N TYR A 112 7.93 -0.83 -7.89
CA TYR A 112 9.31 -0.54 -8.22
C TYR A 112 10.04 -1.79 -8.71
N ASN A 113 10.64 -1.70 -9.88
CA ASN A 113 11.45 -2.77 -10.49
C ASN A 113 12.26 -2.19 -11.66
N LEU A 114 13.08 -3.01 -12.31
CA LEU A 114 13.95 -2.58 -13.41
C LEU A 114 13.21 -2.01 -14.63
N LEU A 115 11.93 -2.38 -14.83
CA LEU A 115 11.10 -1.87 -15.93
C LEU A 115 10.26 -0.66 -15.52
N ASN A 116 10.03 -0.47 -14.22
CA ASN A 116 9.24 0.64 -13.68
C ASN A 116 10.08 1.41 -12.66
N ARG A 117 10.75 2.45 -13.13
CA ARG A 117 11.74 3.24 -12.40
C ARG A 117 11.22 4.61 -11.97
N TRP A 118 9.89 4.82 -11.94
CA TRP A 118 9.29 6.10 -11.56
C TRP A 118 9.74 6.57 -10.17
N VAL A 119 10.01 5.65 -9.27
CA VAL A 119 10.47 5.94 -7.91
C VAL A 119 11.79 6.73 -7.91
N ASP A 120 12.71 6.38 -8.82
CA ASP A 120 13.97 7.11 -8.98
C ASP A 120 13.75 8.47 -9.65
N SER A 121 13.02 8.48 -10.78
CA SER A 121 12.87 9.67 -11.61
C SER A 121 11.97 10.74 -11.00
N SER A 122 11.09 10.37 -10.05
CA SER A 122 10.20 11.31 -9.37
C SER A 122 10.82 11.97 -8.14
N GLY A 123 11.97 11.50 -7.64
CA GLY A 123 12.55 11.95 -6.38
C GLY A 123 11.86 11.37 -5.13
N LEU A 124 11.12 10.26 -5.29
CA LEU A 124 10.43 9.64 -4.15
C LEU A 124 11.41 9.16 -3.09
N LEU A 125 12.55 8.56 -3.48
CA LEU A 125 13.54 8.06 -2.53
C LEU A 125 14.12 9.18 -1.66
N ASP A 126 14.40 10.33 -2.25
CA ASP A 126 14.89 11.51 -1.52
C ASP A 126 13.84 12.00 -0.51
N THR A 127 12.56 11.99 -0.92
CA THR A 127 11.45 12.33 -0.02
C THR A 127 11.34 11.36 1.15
N LEU A 128 11.50 10.07 0.91
CA LEU A 128 11.46 9.04 1.96
C LEU A 128 12.63 9.21 2.93
N GLU A 129 13.84 9.40 2.42
CA GLU A 129 15.04 9.63 3.23
C GLU A 129 14.90 10.87 4.11
N ALA A 130 14.44 11.98 3.53
CA ALA A 130 14.23 13.23 4.25
C ALA A 130 13.21 13.13 5.40
N ASN A 131 12.28 12.17 5.31
CA ASN A 131 11.26 11.92 6.34
C ASN A 131 11.57 10.71 7.24
N GLY A 132 12.72 10.05 7.07
CA GLY A 132 13.09 8.86 7.85
C GLY A 132 12.18 7.65 7.58
N MET A 133 11.63 7.54 6.36
CA MET A 133 10.70 6.49 5.97
C MET A 133 11.40 5.32 5.28
N GLY A 134 10.90 4.11 5.53
CA GLY A 134 11.30 2.93 4.76
C GLY A 134 10.60 2.83 3.40
N CYS A 135 11.18 2.02 2.50
CA CYS A 135 10.60 1.68 1.21
C CYS A 135 10.50 0.16 1.06
N ILE A 136 9.30 -0.35 0.71
CA ILE A 136 9.11 -1.76 0.40
C ILE A 136 8.44 -1.89 -0.98
N ALA A 137 9.18 -2.41 -1.96
CA ALA A 137 8.68 -2.50 -3.34
C ALA A 137 7.65 -3.62 -3.51
N PHE A 138 6.56 -3.36 -4.23
CA PHE A 138 5.73 -4.43 -4.78
C PHE A 138 6.04 -4.63 -6.27
N THR A 139 5.76 -5.82 -6.80
CA THR A 139 6.10 -6.26 -8.17
C THR A 139 7.60 -6.16 -8.53
N PRO A 140 8.55 -6.56 -7.66
CA PRO A 140 9.99 -6.43 -7.96
C PRO A 140 10.42 -7.24 -9.19
N LEU A 141 9.70 -8.32 -9.51
CA LEU A 141 9.92 -9.15 -10.70
C LEU A 141 9.02 -8.77 -11.89
N ALA A 142 8.38 -7.60 -11.86
CA ALA A 142 7.49 -7.11 -12.92
C ALA A 142 6.49 -8.20 -13.37
N GLN A 143 5.79 -8.81 -12.40
CA GLN A 143 4.82 -9.91 -12.61
C GLN A 143 5.41 -11.16 -13.30
N GLY A 144 6.71 -11.36 -13.18
CA GLY A 144 7.45 -12.49 -13.75
C GLY A 144 8.22 -12.18 -15.04
N LEU A 145 8.08 -10.98 -15.60
CA LEU A 145 8.80 -10.57 -16.82
C LEU A 145 10.32 -10.48 -16.61
N LEU A 146 10.76 -10.14 -15.41
CA LEU A 146 12.18 -10.09 -15.04
C LEU A 146 12.73 -11.46 -14.60
N THR A 147 11.98 -12.53 -14.83
CA THR A 147 12.44 -13.91 -14.63
C THR A 147 12.74 -14.57 -15.97
N GLY A 148 13.44 -15.71 -15.96
CA GLY A 148 13.63 -16.53 -17.16
C GLY A 148 12.36 -17.14 -17.76
N LYS A 149 11.21 -16.98 -17.09
CA LYS A 149 9.95 -17.66 -17.43
C LYS A 149 9.44 -17.37 -18.85
N TYR A 150 9.67 -16.17 -19.35
CA TYR A 150 9.13 -15.69 -20.64
C TYR A 150 10.17 -15.57 -21.76
N LEU A 151 11.42 -15.99 -21.53
CA LEU A 151 12.50 -15.88 -22.53
C LEU A 151 12.24 -16.69 -23.81
N ASN A 152 11.51 -17.80 -23.71
CA ASN A 152 11.22 -18.69 -24.82
C ASN A 152 9.73 -18.66 -25.24
N GLY A 153 9.04 -17.54 -24.95
CA GLY A 153 7.62 -17.38 -25.26
C GLY A 153 6.73 -17.44 -24.01
N ILE A 154 5.41 -17.48 -24.23
CA ILE A 154 4.42 -17.50 -23.15
C ILE A 154 4.19 -18.97 -22.70
N PRO A 155 4.57 -19.35 -21.48
CA PRO A 155 4.40 -20.72 -21.02
C PRO A 155 2.90 -21.08 -20.87
N GLU A 156 2.59 -22.34 -21.15
CA GLU A 156 1.28 -22.91 -20.93
C GLU A 156 0.87 -22.76 -19.44
N GLY A 157 -0.41 -22.44 -19.19
CA GLY A 157 -0.94 -22.22 -17.85
C GLY A 157 -0.42 -20.98 -17.13
N SER A 158 0.41 -20.14 -17.78
CA SER A 158 0.86 -18.88 -17.19
C SER A 158 -0.30 -17.88 -17.04
N ARG A 159 -0.14 -16.91 -16.10
CA ARG A 159 -1.11 -15.81 -15.97
C ARG A 159 -1.33 -15.08 -17.30
N MET A 160 -0.25 -14.83 -18.04
CA MET A 160 -0.31 -14.14 -19.31
C MET A 160 -1.12 -14.90 -20.36
N GLN A 161 -1.09 -16.23 -20.33
CA GLN A 161 -1.92 -17.07 -21.19
C GLN A 161 -3.40 -17.06 -20.73
N ARG A 162 -3.66 -17.17 -19.42
CA ARG A 162 -5.02 -17.26 -18.86
C ARG A 162 -5.80 -15.94 -18.90
N GLU A 163 -5.13 -14.84 -18.63
CA GLU A 163 -5.76 -13.52 -18.46
C GLU A 163 -5.63 -12.63 -19.71
N GLY A 164 -5.03 -13.17 -20.80
CA GLY A 164 -4.69 -12.39 -21.99
C GLY A 164 -3.66 -11.30 -21.67
N LYS A 165 -3.48 -10.33 -22.60
CA LYS A 165 -2.49 -9.25 -22.50
C LYS A 165 -2.68 -8.25 -21.34
N LYS A 166 -3.47 -8.60 -20.33
CA LYS A 166 -3.71 -7.75 -19.14
C LYS A 166 -2.62 -7.91 -18.09
N VAL A 167 -1.37 -7.74 -18.46
CA VAL A 167 -0.32 -7.43 -17.52
C VAL A 167 -0.39 -5.92 -17.28
N ARG A 168 -0.95 -5.50 -16.14
CA ARG A 168 -1.07 -4.08 -15.78
C ARG A 168 0.30 -3.39 -15.94
N GLY A 169 0.38 -2.37 -16.77
CA GLY A 169 1.58 -1.57 -16.98
C GLY A 169 2.47 -2.00 -18.15
N LEU A 170 2.08 -2.97 -19.00
CA LEU A 170 2.88 -3.42 -20.16
C LEU A 170 2.10 -3.41 -21.48
N THR A 171 0.94 -2.78 -21.53
CA THR A 171 0.05 -2.86 -22.69
C THR A 171 0.35 -1.87 -23.82
N GLU A 172 1.40 -1.04 -23.75
CA GLU A 172 1.60 -0.01 -24.76
C GLU A 172 2.94 -0.05 -25.51
N ASN A 173 3.90 -0.92 -25.19
CA ASN A 173 5.20 -0.91 -25.87
C ASN A 173 5.91 -2.28 -25.96
N ILE A 174 5.20 -3.36 -26.35
CA ILE A 174 5.86 -4.58 -26.86
C ILE A 174 5.24 -4.98 -28.18
#